data_13a047ccfb129327f1a5168545963287
#
_entry.id   13a047ccfb129327f1a5168545963287
#
_cell.length_a   1.000
_cell.length_b   1.000
_cell.length_c   1.000
_cell.angle_alpha   90.00
_cell.angle_beta   90.00
_cell.angle_gamma   90.00
#
_symmetry.space_group_name_H-M   'P 1'
#
loop_
_entity.id
_entity.type
_entity.pdbx_description
1 polymer ?
#
loop_
_entity_poly.entity_id
_entity_poly.type
_entity_poly.pdbx_seq_one_letter_code
_entity_poly.pdbx_strand_id
1 'polypeptide(L)'
;MTIKVGDKMPAGVFTMPGPDGPQKITTDQLFAGKKVVLFSVPGAFTPTCDARHLPGFVQHAADFKAKGVDTVACMAVNDVFVMKAWGKASAVEDTVLMLADGNAEYAKALGLELDATGFGMGIRGKRFALIAENGIVKGLFIEGPGEFKVSSAEHVLGQL
;
A
#
# COMPACT_ATOMS: atom_id res chain seq x y z
N MET A 1 14.41 3.29 12.07
CA MET A 1 15.22 2.72 10.96
C MET A 1 14.28 2.35 9.82
N THR A 2 14.73 2.55 8.60
CA THR A 2 13.94 2.19 7.41
C THR A 2 14.05 0.70 7.15
N ILE A 3 12.93 0.05 6.85
CA ILE A 3 12.90 -1.36 6.44
C ILE A 3 13.74 -1.55 5.15
N LYS A 4 14.25 -2.75 4.96
CA LYS A 4 15.06 -3.10 3.78
C LYS A 4 14.78 -4.53 3.34
N VAL A 5 15.22 -4.87 2.14
CA VAL A 5 15.11 -6.23 1.59
C VAL A 5 15.79 -7.22 2.55
N GLY A 6 15.09 -8.31 2.83
CA GLY A 6 15.52 -9.35 3.78
C GLY A 6 14.91 -9.18 5.17
N ASP A 7 14.40 -8.00 5.49
CA ASP A 7 13.77 -7.77 6.79
C ASP A 7 12.38 -8.43 6.84
N LYS A 8 11.98 -8.79 8.06
CA LYS A 8 10.61 -9.21 8.34
C LYS A 8 9.72 -7.98 8.42
N MET A 9 8.51 -8.08 7.85
CA MET A 9 7.52 -7.02 8.00
C MET A 9 7.18 -6.82 9.48
N PRO A 10 7.14 -5.58 9.98
CA PRO A 10 6.79 -5.32 11.36
C PRO A 10 5.40 -5.84 11.70
N ALA A 11 5.20 -6.23 12.94
CA ALA A 11 3.87 -6.57 13.44
C ALA A 11 3.01 -5.31 13.53
N GLY A 12 1.76 -5.40 13.12
CA GLY A 12 0.84 -4.27 13.16
C GLY A 12 -0.57 -4.69 12.78
N VAL A 13 -1.46 -3.69 12.78
CA VAL A 13 -2.87 -3.90 12.44
C VAL A 13 -3.31 -2.76 11.55
N PHE A 14 -3.99 -3.10 10.45
CA PHE A 14 -4.69 -2.13 9.61
C PHE A 14 -6.19 -2.21 9.85
N THR A 15 -6.90 -1.16 9.49
CA THR A 15 -8.36 -1.20 9.36
C THR A 15 -8.69 -1.28 7.87
N MET A 16 -9.62 -2.13 7.50
CA MET A 16 -10.06 -2.27 6.12
C MET A 16 -11.58 -2.20 6.02
N PRO A 17 -12.13 -1.81 4.86
CA PRO A 17 -13.57 -1.89 4.66
C PRO A 17 -14.02 -3.35 4.67
N GLY A 18 -15.05 -3.63 5.44
CA GLY A 18 -15.67 -4.96 5.50
C GLY A 18 -17.13 -4.90 5.10
N PRO A 19 -17.81 -6.06 4.93
CA PRO A 19 -19.21 -6.10 4.52
C PRO A 19 -20.15 -5.44 5.52
N ASP A 20 -19.80 -5.49 6.82
CA ASP A 20 -20.63 -4.94 7.90
C ASP A 20 -20.01 -3.68 8.53
N GLY A 21 -19.07 -3.04 7.84
CA GLY A 21 -18.35 -1.88 8.33
C GLY A 21 -16.87 -2.12 8.48
N PRO A 22 -16.14 -1.22 9.17
CA PRO A 22 -14.70 -1.36 9.36
C PRO A 22 -14.35 -2.68 10.08
N GLN A 23 -13.31 -3.36 9.58
CA GLN A 23 -12.78 -4.55 10.24
C GLN A 23 -11.28 -4.46 10.35
N LYS A 24 -10.71 -5.14 11.33
CA LYS A 24 -9.27 -5.19 11.54
C LYS A 24 -8.66 -6.34 10.76
N ILE A 25 -7.43 -6.10 10.25
CA ILE A 25 -6.60 -7.16 9.67
C ILE A 25 -5.19 -7.01 10.24
N THR A 26 -4.67 -8.11 10.80
CA THR A 26 -3.30 -8.12 11.32
C THR A 26 -2.31 -8.35 10.18
N THR A 27 -1.07 -7.95 10.40
CA THR A 27 0.00 -8.22 9.42
C THR A 27 0.24 -9.70 9.23
N ASP A 28 0.05 -10.53 10.26
CA ASP A 28 0.11 -11.99 10.09
C ASP A 28 -0.96 -12.49 9.13
N GLN A 29 -2.19 -12.03 9.28
CA GLN A 29 -3.28 -12.40 8.37
C GLN A 29 -3.01 -11.94 6.93
N LEU A 30 -2.38 -10.78 6.79
CA LEU A 30 -2.08 -10.20 5.48
C LEU A 30 -0.93 -10.91 4.77
N PHE A 31 0.14 -11.23 5.50
CA PHE A 31 1.41 -11.66 4.90
C PHE A 31 1.75 -13.14 5.06
N ALA A 32 1.29 -13.81 6.12
CA ALA A 32 1.74 -15.18 6.41
C ALA A 32 1.37 -16.16 5.30
N GLY A 33 2.36 -16.84 4.76
CA GLY A 33 2.18 -17.84 3.70
C GLY A 33 1.76 -17.27 2.36
N LYS A 34 1.86 -15.96 2.17
CA LYS A 34 1.37 -15.29 0.96
C LYS A 34 2.45 -14.45 0.30
N LYS A 35 2.34 -14.29 -1.02
CA LYS A 35 3.10 -13.32 -1.79
C LYS A 35 2.24 -12.07 -1.96
N VAL A 36 2.69 -10.97 -1.39
CA VAL A 36 1.93 -9.72 -1.32
C VAL A 36 2.70 -8.60 -1.99
N VAL A 37 2.03 -7.82 -2.82
CA VAL A 37 2.51 -6.54 -3.30
C VAL A 37 1.76 -5.47 -2.51
N LEU A 38 2.51 -4.70 -1.73
CA LEU A 38 1.98 -3.59 -0.94
C LEU A 38 2.51 -2.29 -1.52
N PHE A 39 1.63 -1.37 -1.86
CA PHE A 39 2.05 -0.03 -2.23
C PHE A 39 1.42 1.01 -1.31
N SER A 40 2.13 2.11 -1.16
CA SER A 40 1.75 3.20 -0.27
C SER A 40 1.65 4.50 -1.06
N VAL A 41 0.67 5.30 -0.70
CA VAL A 41 0.44 6.62 -1.28
C VAL A 41 0.38 7.66 -0.17
N PRO A 42 0.82 8.91 -0.42
CA PRO A 42 0.71 9.98 0.58
C PRO A 42 -0.73 10.35 0.95
N GLY A 43 -1.69 10.08 0.10
CA GLY A 43 -3.08 10.31 0.44
C GLY A 43 -4.07 9.90 -0.64
N ALA A 44 -5.20 9.36 -0.20
CA ALA A 44 -6.33 9.06 -1.06
C ALA A 44 -6.79 10.33 -1.79
N PHE A 45 -7.22 10.19 -3.02
CA PHE A 45 -7.71 11.28 -3.88
C PHE A 45 -6.69 12.37 -4.23
N THR A 46 -5.44 12.26 -3.79
CA THR A 46 -4.40 13.21 -4.20
C THR A 46 -3.99 12.95 -5.65
N PRO A 47 -3.46 13.95 -6.39
CA PRO A 47 -3.36 13.87 -7.85
C PRO A 47 -2.72 12.62 -8.44
N THR A 48 -1.46 12.33 -8.11
CA THR A 48 -0.76 11.15 -8.65
C THR A 48 -1.33 9.84 -8.12
N CYS A 49 -1.72 9.80 -6.85
CA CYS A 49 -2.30 8.62 -6.22
C CYS A 49 -3.60 8.21 -6.91
N ASP A 50 -4.45 9.19 -7.19
CA ASP A 50 -5.78 8.97 -7.77
C ASP A 50 -5.73 8.74 -9.29
N ALA A 51 -4.89 9.50 -9.99
CA ALA A 51 -4.86 9.47 -11.46
C ALA A 51 -3.97 8.36 -12.02
N ARG A 52 -2.94 7.92 -11.31
CA ARG A 52 -1.90 7.04 -11.86
C ARG A 52 -1.55 5.84 -11.00
N HIS A 53 -1.35 6.02 -9.70
CA HIS A 53 -0.78 4.95 -8.86
C HIS A 53 -1.79 3.83 -8.63
N LEU A 54 -2.91 4.13 -8.01
CA LEU A 54 -3.97 3.14 -7.77
C LEU A 54 -4.53 2.56 -9.08
N PRO A 55 -4.89 3.38 -10.09
CA PRO A 55 -5.41 2.82 -11.34
C PRO A 55 -4.47 1.84 -12.02
N GLY A 56 -3.15 2.07 -11.96
CA GLY A 56 -2.17 1.16 -12.53
C GLY A 56 -2.24 -0.22 -11.91
N PHE A 57 -2.36 -0.31 -10.59
CA PHE A 57 -2.49 -1.61 -9.91
C PHE A 57 -3.82 -2.29 -10.18
N VAL A 58 -4.90 -1.54 -10.27
CA VAL A 58 -6.22 -2.08 -10.66
C VAL A 58 -6.17 -2.66 -12.06
N GLN A 59 -5.58 -1.91 -13.00
CA GLN A 59 -5.48 -2.29 -14.40
C GLN A 59 -4.64 -3.55 -14.60
N HIS A 60 -3.59 -3.74 -13.82
CA HIS A 60 -2.67 -4.87 -13.91
C HIS A 60 -2.96 -6.00 -12.91
N ALA A 61 -4.12 -5.99 -12.26
CA ALA A 61 -4.45 -6.98 -11.23
C ALA A 61 -4.32 -8.43 -11.72
N ALA A 62 -4.80 -8.72 -12.92
CA ALA A 62 -4.69 -10.06 -13.50
C ALA A 62 -3.24 -10.45 -13.78
N ASP A 63 -2.40 -9.49 -14.19
CA ASP A 63 -0.98 -9.73 -14.44
C ASP A 63 -0.23 -10.09 -13.16
N PHE A 64 -0.54 -9.42 -12.06
CA PHE A 64 0.02 -9.75 -10.74
C PHE A 64 -0.37 -11.17 -10.32
N LYS A 65 -1.64 -11.52 -10.50
CA LYS A 65 -2.13 -12.86 -10.18
C LYS A 65 -1.42 -13.94 -10.99
N ALA A 66 -1.20 -13.68 -12.29
CA ALA A 66 -0.46 -14.58 -13.18
C ALA A 66 0.99 -14.77 -12.74
N LYS A 67 1.57 -13.82 -12.02
CA LYS A 67 2.93 -13.90 -11.46
C LYS A 67 2.97 -14.53 -10.08
N GLY A 68 1.87 -15.08 -9.59
CA GLY A 68 1.80 -15.75 -8.30
C GLY A 68 1.57 -14.83 -7.11
N VAL A 69 1.18 -13.58 -7.33
CA VAL A 69 0.85 -12.64 -6.25
C VAL A 69 -0.54 -13.00 -5.71
N ASP A 70 -0.62 -13.27 -4.42
CA ASP A 70 -1.87 -13.62 -3.75
C ASP A 70 -2.71 -12.39 -3.44
N THR A 71 -2.07 -11.28 -3.08
CA THR A 71 -2.75 -10.06 -2.65
C THR A 71 -1.99 -8.83 -3.14
N VAL A 72 -2.73 -7.89 -3.72
CA VAL A 72 -2.26 -6.53 -3.97
C VAL A 72 -2.99 -5.62 -2.98
N ALA A 73 -2.24 -4.85 -2.21
CA ALA A 73 -2.79 -3.99 -1.17
C ALA A 73 -2.27 -2.57 -1.27
N CYS A 74 -3.13 -1.61 -0.99
CA CYS A 74 -2.80 -0.19 -0.92
C CYS A 74 -2.94 0.30 0.51
N MET A 75 -1.88 0.88 1.06
CA MET A 75 -1.96 1.54 2.37
C MET A 75 -1.83 3.06 2.23
N ALA A 76 -2.50 3.77 3.10
CA ALA A 76 -2.38 5.22 3.20
C ALA A 76 -2.71 5.68 4.61
N VAL A 77 -2.18 6.84 5.00
CA VAL A 77 -2.52 7.52 6.26
C VAL A 77 -3.81 8.31 6.03
N ASN A 78 -4.89 7.55 5.92
CA ASN A 78 -6.27 8.02 5.84
C ASN A 78 -7.11 7.08 6.68
N ASP A 79 -8.28 7.53 7.11
CA ASP A 79 -9.20 6.64 7.82
C ASP A 79 -9.86 5.63 6.87
N VAL A 80 -10.49 4.63 7.45
CA VAL A 80 -11.10 3.54 6.68
C VAL A 80 -12.28 4.02 5.82
N PHE A 81 -12.98 5.05 6.24
CA PHE A 81 -14.12 5.58 5.48
C PHE A 81 -13.66 6.26 4.20
N VAL A 82 -12.57 7.02 4.27
CA VAL A 82 -11.93 7.62 3.10
C VAL A 82 -11.38 6.53 2.18
N MET A 83 -10.70 5.53 2.73
CA MET A 83 -10.16 4.43 1.94
C MET A 83 -11.25 3.64 1.22
N LYS A 84 -12.38 3.42 1.88
CA LYS A 84 -13.54 2.78 1.26
C LYS A 84 -14.10 3.61 0.11
N ALA A 85 -14.28 4.91 0.32
CA ALA A 85 -14.79 5.80 -0.72
C ALA A 85 -13.84 5.88 -1.91
N TRP A 86 -12.54 5.95 -1.65
CA TRP A 86 -11.53 6.00 -2.71
C TRP A 86 -11.49 4.69 -3.51
N GLY A 87 -11.55 3.56 -2.84
CA GLY A 87 -11.62 2.26 -3.50
C GLY A 87 -12.86 2.14 -4.40
N LYS A 88 -14.01 2.62 -3.93
CA LYS A 88 -15.24 2.62 -4.70
C LYS A 88 -15.15 3.55 -5.92
N ALA A 89 -14.64 4.77 -5.72
CA ALA A 89 -14.47 5.74 -6.80
C ALA A 89 -13.49 5.26 -7.87
N SER A 90 -12.50 4.45 -7.47
CA SER A 90 -11.47 3.89 -8.36
C SER A 90 -11.84 2.50 -8.90
N ALA A 91 -13.02 2.00 -8.57
CA ALA A 91 -13.55 0.70 -9.01
C ALA A 91 -12.59 -0.47 -8.73
N VAL A 92 -11.96 -0.46 -7.53
CA VAL A 92 -11.01 -1.52 -7.18
C VAL A 92 -11.69 -2.87 -7.00
N GLU A 93 -12.96 -2.89 -6.58
CA GLU A 93 -13.72 -4.10 -6.28
C GLU A 93 -12.90 -5.01 -5.34
N ASP A 94 -12.53 -6.21 -5.80
CA ASP A 94 -11.70 -7.17 -5.06
C ASP A 94 -10.26 -7.24 -5.57
N THR A 95 -9.86 -6.34 -6.48
CA THR A 95 -8.53 -6.38 -7.10
C THR A 95 -7.43 -5.82 -6.22
N VAL A 96 -7.73 -4.81 -5.41
CA VAL A 96 -6.78 -4.17 -4.50
C VAL A 96 -7.43 -4.06 -3.12
N LEU A 97 -6.73 -4.57 -2.12
CA LEU A 97 -7.18 -4.48 -0.72
C LEU A 97 -6.81 -3.08 -0.20
N MET A 98 -7.81 -2.33 0.26
CA MET A 98 -7.61 -0.98 0.75
C MET A 98 -7.36 -1.01 2.26
N LEU A 99 -6.17 -0.56 2.68
CA LEU A 99 -5.72 -0.62 4.08
C LEU A 99 -5.57 0.78 4.65
N ALA A 100 -6.28 1.06 5.72
CA ALA A 100 -6.21 2.33 6.43
C ALA A 100 -5.16 2.25 7.54
N ASP A 101 -4.14 3.13 7.45
CA ASP A 101 -3.15 3.36 8.50
C ASP A 101 -3.38 4.77 9.07
N GLY A 102 -4.59 4.99 9.62
CA GLY A 102 -5.09 6.31 9.98
C GLY A 102 -4.22 7.10 10.94
N ASN A 103 -3.50 6.42 11.82
CA ASN A 103 -2.60 7.05 12.81
C ASN A 103 -1.14 7.06 12.37
N ALA A 104 -0.84 6.65 11.15
CA ALA A 104 0.52 6.53 10.62
C ALA A 104 1.41 5.55 11.41
N GLU A 105 0.82 4.67 12.19
CA GLU A 105 1.57 3.74 13.04
C GLU A 105 2.41 2.77 12.22
N TYR A 106 1.84 2.23 11.16
CA TYR A 106 2.56 1.28 10.31
C TYR A 106 3.58 1.97 9.42
N ALA A 107 3.26 3.14 8.88
CA ALA A 107 4.22 3.95 8.13
C ALA A 107 5.46 4.25 8.98
N LYS A 108 5.26 4.60 10.25
CA LYS A 108 6.37 4.84 11.20
C LYS A 108 7.13 3.56 11.53
N ALA A 109 6.44 2.44 11.71
CA ALA A 109 7.08 1.15 11.97
C ALA A 109 7.99 0.72 10.83
N LEU A 110 7.61 1.04 9.58
CA LEU A 110 8.43 0.79 8.40
C LEU A 110 9.59 1.78 8.26
N GLY A 111 9.55 2.91 8.97
CA GLY A 111 10.50 4.00 8.77
C GLY A 111 10.26 4.74 7.45
N LEU A 112 9.04 4.72 6.94
CA LEU A 112 8.65 5.30 5.66
C LEU A 112 7.55 6.37 5.82
N GLU A 113 7.50 7.01 6.98
CA GLU A 113 6.62 8.17 7.17
C GLU A 113 7.11 9.37 6.38
N LEU A 114 6.18 10.23 6.02
CA LEU A 114 6.42 11.48 5.31
C LEU A 114 5.84 12.63 6.13
N ASP A 115 6.66 13.60 6.47
CA ASP A 115 6.17 14.83 7.08
C ASP A 115 5.65 15.76 5.98
N ALA A 116 4.34 15.78 5.81
CA ALA A 116 3.65 16.63 4.85
C ALA A 116 2.98 17.84 5.52
N THR A 117 3.46 18.22 6.71
CA THR A 117 2.92 19.36 7.46
C THR A 117 2.95 20.64 6.65
N GLY A 118 4.01 20.85 5.85
CA GLY A 118 4.12 22.01 4.98
C GLY A 118 3.02 22.13 3.91
N PHE A 119 2.34 21.05 3.62
CA PHE A 119 1.20 21.03 2.69
C PHE A 119 -0.15 20.95 3.42
N GLY A 120 -0.15 21.12 4.75
CA GLY A 120 -1.36 21.00 5.54
C GLY A 120 -1.88 19.57 5.69
N MET A 121 -1.03 18.58 5.47
CA MET A 121 -1.44 17.16 5.45
C MET A 121 -0.94 16.37 6.67
N GLY A 122 -0.09 16.97 7.51
CA GLY A 122 0.47 16.28 8.66
C GLY A 122 1.41 15.14 8.30
N ILE A 123 1.47 14.11 9.14
CA ILE A 123 2.31 12.94 8.87
C ILE A 123 1.57 11.97 7.96
N ARG A 124 2.22 11.60 6.87
CA ARG A 124 1.70 10.68 5.86
C ARG A 124 2.70 9.53 5.64
N GLY A 125 2.39 8.64 4.72
CA GLY A 125 3.34 7.65 4.24
C GLY A 125 4.03 8.14 2.98
N LYS A 126 5.28 7.76 2.80
CA LYS A 126 5.99 7.97 1.53
C LYS A 126 5.32 7.15 0.43
N ARG A 127 5.54 7.54 -0.82
CA ARG A 127 5.14 6.74 -1.96
C ARG A 127 6.17 5.64 -2.16
N PHE A 128 5.73 4.40 -2.07
CA PHE A 128 6.59 3.25 -2.30
C PHE A 128 5.76 2.04 -2.74
N ALA A 129 6.44 1.00 -3.20
CA ALA A 129 5.89 -0.34 -3.36
C ALA A 129 6.88 -1.34 -2.80
N LEU A 130 6.38 -2.45 -2.29
CA LEU A 130 7.24 -3.55 -1.87
C LEU A 130 6.60 -4.90 -2.22
N ILE A 131 7.47 -5.89 -2.33
CA ILE A 131 7.09 -7.28 -2.52
C ILE A 131 7.48 -8.02 -1.24
N ALA A 132 6.55 -8.73 -0.64
CA ALA A 132 6.81 -9.56 0.53
C ALA A 132 6.35 -11.00 0.26
N GLU A 133 7.18 -11.96 0.65
CA GLU A 133 6.84 -13.39 0.61
C GLU A 133 6.91 -13.95 2.01
N ASN A 134 5.80 -14.47 2.49
CA ASN A 134 5.66 -14.99 3.85
C ASN A 134 6.21 -14.01 4.90
N GLY A 135 5.88 -12.73 4.74
CA GLY A 135 6.27 -11.67 5.66
C GLY A 135 7.72 -11.19 5.55
N ILE A 136 8.48 -11.65 4.57
CA ILE A 136 9.86 -11.21 4.34
C ILE A 136 9.91 -10.31 3.11
N VAL A 137 10.54 -9.15 3.24
CA VAL A 137 10.67 -8.19 2.13
C VAL A 137 11.60 -8.74 1.06
N LYS A 138 11.11 -8.90 -0.16
CA LYS A 138 11.88 -9.39 -1.31
C LYS A 138 12.22 -8.27 -2.29
N GLY A 139 11.44 -7.20 -2.31
CA GLY A 139 11.69 -6.02 -3.13
C GLY A 139 11.17 -4.79 -2.44
N LEU A 140 11.87 -3.67 -2.60
CA LEU A 140 11.48 -2.40 -1.99
C LEU A 140 11.83 -1.26 -2.95
N PHE A 141 10.83 -0.49 -3.32
CA PHE A 141 10.92 0.54 -4.35
C PHE A 141 10.35 1.85 -3.80
N ILE A 142 11.23 2.71 -3.29
CA ILE A 142 10.87 3.96 -2.63
C ILE A 142 11.07 5.11 -3.61
N GLU A 143 10.03 5.92 -3.81
CA GLU A 143 10.11 7.10 -4.68
C GLU A 143 10.89 8.23 -4.02
N GLY A 144 11.61 8.99 -4.83
CA GLY A 144 12.13 10.29 -4.40
C GLY A 144 11.00 11.31 -4.28
N PRO A 145 11.27 12.47 -3.66
CA PRO A 145 10.25 13.51 -3.48
C PRO A 145 9.60 13.92 -4.81
N GLY A 146 8.28 13.81 -4.86
CA GLY A 146 7.51 14.18 -6.04
C GLY A 146 7.65 13.25 -7.25
N GLU A 147 8.37 12.14 -7.11
CA GLU A 147 8.59 11.20 -8.21
C GLU A 147 7.56 10.07 -8.25
N PHE A 148 7.36 9.52 -9.45
CA PHE A 148 6.55 8.33 -9.67
C PHE A 148 7.19 7.50 -10.78
N LYS A 149 8.17 6.67 -10.43
CA LYS A 149 8.99 5.89 -11.37
C LYS A 149 9.11 4.43 -10.96
N VAL A 150 9.48 4.18 -9.70
CA VAL A 150 9.87 2.83 -9.25
C VAL A 150 8.78 2.10 -8.49
N SER A 151 7.70 2.78 -8.10
CA SER A 151 6.59 2.19 -7.34
C SER A 151 5.36 1.90 -8.20
N SER A 152 5.43 2.14 -9.50
CA SER A 152 4.33 1.87 -10.42
C SER A 152 4.07 0.37 -10.55
N ALA A 153 2.85 0.03 -10.96
CA ALA A 153 2.48 -1.37 -11.23
C ALA A 153 3.41 -2.00 -12.28
N GLU A 154 3.70 -1.27 -13.34
CA GLU A 154 4.57 -1.75 -14.42
C GLU A 154 5.97 -2.05 -13.90
N HIS A 155 6.55 -1.17 -13.10
CA HIS A 155 7.88 -1.37 -12.53
C HIS A 155 7.90 -2.61 -11.62
N VAL A 156 6.91 -2.73 -10.73
CA VAL A 156 6.83 -3.85 -9.79
C VAL A 156 6.65 -5.18 -10.54
N LEU A 157 5.81 -5.21 -11.57
CA LEU A 157 5.62 -6.40 -12.42
C LEU A 157 6.94 -6.86 -13.03
N GLY A 158 7.77 -5.93 -13.47
CA GLY A 158 9.09 -6.22 -14.03
C GLY A 158 10.07 -6.81 -13.02
N GLN A 159 9.79 -6.72 -11.74
CA GLN A 159 10.64 -7.24 -10.66
C GLN A 159 10.17 -8.61 -10.13
N LEU A 160 9.05 -9.10 -10.60
CA LEU A 160 8.48 -10.40 -10.17
C LEU A 160 9.00 -11.57 -11.00
#